data_cd75b1397608dcdbba76ef90d099442c
#
_entry.id   cd75b1397608dcdbba76ef90d099442c
#
_cell.length_a   1.000
_cell.length_b   1.000
_cell.length_c   1.000
_cell.angle_alpha   90.00
_cell.angle_beta   90.00
_cell.angle_gamma   90.00
#
_symmetry.space_group_name_H-M   'P 1'
#
loop_
_entity.id
_entity.type
_entity.pdbx_description
1 polymer ?
#
loop_
_entity_poly.entity_id
_entity_poly.type
_entity_poly.pdbx_seq_one_letter_code
_entity_poly.pdbx_strand_id
1 'polypeptide(L)'
;MIVSQFTIGDAIPNNGLLLLRHGPKKKRNHLLEQTNLSEDGIRQVLEFAEAWDGPIPCRVLTSPIERCVLTASIIVQTNHWEQSVHESRLLGDPGPFVVDSKLVSRQLEGLDDDGAMNFFREHIEGTAKPGMASLGDGSAGLLKELVGSRTEGLLLAVSHDVIIAALAAHLGIHYDEWPKPLCGIVIQF
;
A
#
# COMPACT_ATOMS: atom_id res chain seq x y z
N MET A 1 13.23 5.36 -15.27
CA MET A 1 12.47 4.94 -14.08
C MET A 1 13.20 3.75 -13.46
N ILE A 2 13.58 3.86 -12.19
CA ILE A 2 14.20 2.78 -11.41
C ILE A 2 13.16 2.36 -10.37
N VAL A 3 12.90 1.06 -10.26
CA VAL A 3 11.96 0.50 -9.29
C VAL A 3 12.69 -0.53 -8.44
N SER A 4 12.53 -0.45 -7.12
CA SER A 4 13.11 -1.40 -6.17
C SER A 4 12.16 -1.70 -5.02
N GLN A 5 12.35 -2.84 -4.37
CA GLN A 5 11.72 -3.08 -3.07
C GLN A 5 12.29 -2.10 -2.05
N PHE A 6 11.48 -1.75 -1.08
CA PHE A 6 11.85 -0.95 0.09
C PHE A 6 11.63 -1.75 1.36
N THR A 7 12.63 -1.79 2.21
CA THR A 7 12.57 -2.37 3.56
C THR A 7 13.01 -1.35 4.59
N ILE A 8 12.62 -1.55 5.84
CA ILE A 8 13.03 -0.65 6.95
C ILE A 8 14.57 -0.63 7.03
N GLY A 9 15.13 0.56 7.00
CA GLY A 9 16.58 0.82 7.00
C GLY A 9 17.17 1.07 5.60
N ASP A 10 16.39 0.91 4.54
CA ASP A 10 16.80 1.34 3.20
C ASP A 10 16.75 2.87 3.09
N ALA A 11 17.65 3.45 2.29
CA ALA A 11 17.66 4.88 2.03
C ALA A 11 16.40 5.34 1.30
N ILE A 12 15.79 6.41 1.80
CA ILE A 12 14.61 7.02 1.20
C ILE A 12 15.07 8.01 0.11
N PRO A 13 14.57 7.90 -1.14
CA PRO A 13 15.04 8.74 -2.23
C PRO A 13 14.59 10.20 -2.07
N ASN A 14 15.40 11.14 -2.53
CA ASN A 14 15.07 12.57 -2.51
C ASN A 14 13.94 12.94 -3.50
N ASN A 15 13.69 12.11 -4.51
CA ASN A 15 12.68 12.34 -5.54
C ASN A 15 12.10 11.00 -5.99
N GLY A 16 10.78 10.97 -6.17
CA GLY A 16 10.08 9.77 -6.62
C GLY A 16 8.85 9.46 -5.79
N LEU A 17 8.53 8.17 -5.69
CA LEU A 17 7.43 7.63 -4.91
C LEU A 17 7.96 6.58 -3.93
N LEU A 18 7.58 6.70 -2.67
CA LEU A 18 7.61 5.60 -1.70
C LEU A 18 6.17 5.13 -1.46
N LEU A 19 5.85 3.94 -1.98
CA LEU A 19 4.57 3.27 -1.71
C LEU A 19 4.78 2.26 -0.59
N LEU A 20 4.21 2.55 0.58
CA LEU A 20 4.47 1.88 1.85
C LEU A 20 3.24 1.08 2.30
N ARG A 21 3.42 -0.14 2.80
CA ARG A 21 2.38 -0.87 3.51
C ARG A 21 2.14 -0.25 4.89
N HIS A 22 0.87 -0.17 5.30
CA HIS A 22 0.51 0.26 6.66
C HIS A 22 1.23 -0.56 7.75
N GLY A 23 1.31 -0.03 8.95
CA GLY A 23 1.88 -0.71 10.13
C GLY A 23 1.13 -2.00 10.51
N PRO A 24 1.67 -2.80 11.43
CA PRO A 24 1.04 -4.03 11.90
C PRO A 24 -0.39 -3.79 12.42
N LYS A 25 -1.33 -4.61 11.96
CA LYS A 25 -2.75 -4.54 12.35
C LYS A 25 -3.09 -5.55 13.43
N LYS A 26 -4.20 -5.34 14.14
CA LYS A 26 -4.81 -6.33 15.04
C LYS A 26 -5.16 -7.60 14.26
N LYS A 27 -5.13 -8.74 14.93
CA LYS A 27 -5.68 -9.98 14.36
C LYS A 27 -7.17 -9.77 14.09
N ARG A 28 -7.67 -10.35 13.00
CA ARG A 28 -9.09 -10.32 12.65
C ARG A 28 -9.71 -11.69 12.96
N ASN A 29 -11.00 -11.67 13.28
CA ASN A 29 -11.78 -12.89 13.48
C ASN A 29 -12.38 -13.41 12.17
N HIS A 30 -12.64 -12.48 11.21
CA HIS A 30 -13.20 -12.80 9.90
C HIS A 30 -12.42 -12.08 8.81
N LEU A 31 -12.32 -12.70 7.63
CA LEU A 31 -11.54 -12.20 6.50
C LEU A 31 -11.90 -10.77 6.09
N LEU A 32 -13.19 -10.43 6.07
CA LEU A 32 -13.70 -9.12 5.66
C LEU A 32 -13.72 -8.10 6.82
N GLU A 33 -13.31 -8.49 8.02
CA GLU A 33 -13.24 -7.56 9.15
C GLU A 33 -12.14 -6.53 8.92
N GLN A 34 -12.49 -5.27 8.98
CA GLN A 34 -11.53 -4.17 8.95
C GLN A 34 -10.97 -3.97 10.35
N THR A 35 -9.71 -4.32 10.54
CA THR A 35 -9.01 -4.11 11.81
C THR A 35 -8.07 -2.93 11.72
N ASN A 36 -7.94 -2.23 12.83
CA ASN A 36 -7.02 -1.11 13.00
C ASN A 36 -5.60 -1.58 13.33
N LEU A 37 -4.66 -0.63 13.46
CA LEU A 37 -3.33 -0.94 13.97
C LEU A 37 -3.41 -1.60 15.35
N SER A 38 -2.51 -2.55 15.61
CA SER A 38 -2.30 -3.06 16.97
C SER A 38 -1.51 -2.04 17.79
N GLU A 39 -1.47 -2.18 19.11
CA GLU A 39 -0.62 -1.33 19.97
C GLU A 39 0.85 -1.46 19.58
N ASP A 40 1.31 -2.68 19.31
CA ASP A 40 2.64 -2.94 18.78
C ASP A 40 2.84 -2.31 17.40
N GLY A 41 1.82 -2.33 16.55
CA GLY A 41 1.82 -1.67 15.25
C GLY A 41 1.97 -0.15 15.36
N ILE A 42 1.28 0.49 16.30
CA ILE A 42 1.44 1.93 16.56
C ILE A 42 2.88 2.23 16.99
N ARG A 43 3.45 1.43 17.90
CA ARG A 43 4.83 1.59 18.36
C ARG A 43 5.82 1.45 17.19
N GLN A 44 5.66 0.43 16.34
CA GLN A 44 6.53 0.24 15.18
C GLN A 44 6.41 1.39 14.15
N VAL A 45 5.23 1.97 13.96
CA VAL A 45 5.06 3.15 13.10
C VAL A 45 5.76 4.37 13.69
N LEU A 46 5.70 4.57 15.01
CA LEU A 46 6.43 5.63 15.71
C LEU A 46 7.94 5.46 15.53
N GLU A 47 8.48 4.27 15.80
CA GLU A 47 9.90 3.95 15.61
C GLU A 47 10.35 4.19 14.17
N PHE A 48 9.54 3.80 13.18
CA PHE A 48 9.79 4.07 11.77
C PHE A 48 9.82 5.58 11.47
N ALA A 49 8.86 6.32 12.02
CA ALA A 49 8.75 7.76 11.82
C ALA A 49 9.93 8.51 12.47
N GLU A 50 10.35 8.12 13.67
CA GLU A 50 11.51 8.69 14.38
C GLU A 50 12.84 8.41 13.66
N ALA A 51 12.92 7.25 13.00
CA ALA A 51 14.08 6.86 12.20
C ALA A 51 14.09 7.42 10.78
N TRP A 52 13.11 8.25 10.40
CA TRP A 52 13.01 8.82 9.07
C TRP A 52 14.21 9.71 8.74
N ASP A 53 15.02 9.31 7.79
CA ASP A 53 16.22 10.02 7.32
C ASP A 53 16.07 10.63 5.90
N GLY A 54 14.89 10.48 5.31
CA GLY A 54 14.57 10.99 3.98
C GLY A 54 14.12 12.46 3.97
N PRO A 55 13.85 13.00 2.79
CA PRO A 55 13.31 14.35 2.64
C PRO A 55 11.88 14.44 3.21
N ILE A 56 11.45 15.66 3.50
CA ILE A 56 10.03 15.93 3.75
C ILE A 56 9.25 15.61 2.46
N PRO A 57 8.25 14.73 2.48
CA PRO A 57 7.46 14.45 1.29
C PRO A 57 6.75 15.71 0.78
N CYS A 58 6.76 15.93 -0.53
CA CYS A 58 5.99 17.02 -1.14
C CYS A 58 4.47 16.80 -1.01
N ARG A 59 4.05 15.54 -0.89
CA ARG A 59 2.66 15.12 -0.70
C ARG A 59 2.58 13.78 0.02
N VAL A 60 1.53 13.62 0.84
CA VAL A 60 1.21 12.36 1.53
C VAL A 60 -0.16 11.89 1.10
N LEU A 61 -0.22 10.69 0.50
CA LEU A 61 -1.45 10.00 0.12
C LEU A 61 -1.67 8.77 0.98
N THR A 62 -2.90 8.36 1.18
CA THR A 62 -3.23 7.16 1.93
C THR A 62 -4.50 6.48 1.39
N SER A 63 -4.61 5.17 1.57
CA SER A 63 -5.89 4.48 1.52
C SER A 63 -6.85 5.08 2.57
N PRO A 64 -8.16 5.19 2.30
CA PRO A 64 -9.14 5.66 3.28
C PRO A 64 -9.37 4.67 4.44
N ILE A 65 -8.78 3.49 4.39
CA ILE A 65 -8.86 2.50 5.48
C ILE A 65 -8.09 3.00 6.70
N GLU A 66 -8.74 3.02 7.86
CA GLU A 66 -8.29 3.67 9.09
C GLU A 66 -6.85 3.35 9.49
N ARG A 67 -6.40 2.09 9.35
CA ARG A 67 -5.01 1.70 9.65
C ARG A 67 -3.97 2.36 8.74
N CYS A 68 -4.34 2.67 7.49
CA CYS A 68 -3.47 3.40 6.56
C CYS A 68 -3.44 4.88 6.91
N VAL A 69 -4.61 5.47 7.16
CA VAL A 69 -4.74 6.88 7.60
C VAL A 69 -3.94 7.10 8.88
N LEU A 70 -4.09 6.19 9.86
CA LEU A 70 -3.36 6.28 11.12
C LEU A 70 -1.84 6.13 10.92
N THR A 71 -1.39 5.19 10.08
CA THR A 71 0.03 5.05 9.73
C THR A 71 0.59 6.35 9.14
N ALA A 72 -0.08 6.90 8.11
CA ALA A 72 0.36 8.14 7.48
C ALA A 72 0.35 9.33 8.45
N SER A 73 -0.68 9.44 9.29
CA SER A 73 -0.83 10.52 10.27
C SER A 73 0.26 10.47 11.34
N ILE A 74 0.59 9.28 11.85
CA ILE A 74 1.68 9.12 12.83
C ILE A 74 3.01 9.58 12.21
N ILE A 75 3.31 9.16 10.97
CA ILE A 75 4.56 9.55 10.29
C ILE A 75 4.64 11.08 10.16
N VAL A 76 3.57 11.72 9.68
CA VAL A 76 3.52 13.19 9.51
C VAL A 76 3.67 13.92 10.85
N GLN A 77 2.92 13.50 11.88
CA GLN A 77 2.90 14.17 13.19
C GLN A 77 4.21 14.01 13.95
N THR A 78 4.81 12.81 13.95
CA THR A 78 6.08 12.55 14.64
C THR A 78 7.20 13.39 14.03
N ASN A 79 7.20 13.59 12.73
CA ASN A 79 8.20 14.40 12.03
C ASN A 79 7.86 15.91 11.98
N HIS A 80 6.76 16.34 12.59
CA HIS A 80 6.30 17.73 12.58
C HIS A 80 6.16 18.34 11.18
N TRP A 81 5.75 17.52 10.19
CA TRP A 81 5.54 18.02 8.83
C TRP A 81 4.20 18.76 8.71
N GLU A 82 4.19 19.81 7.88
CA GLU A 82 2.98 20.61 7.62
C GLU A 82 2.06 19.97 6.58
N GLN A 83 2.49 18.87 5.93
CA GLN A 83 1.73 18.20 4.89
C GLN A 83 0.45 17.57 5.42
N SER A 84 -0.65 17.86 4.74
CA SER A 84 -1.92 17.18 4.99
C SER A 84 -1.89 15.76 4.40
N VAL A 85 -2.51 14.82 5.10
CA VAL A 85 -2.74 13.45 4.63
C VAL A 85 -4.00 13.44 3.75
N HIS A 86 -3.87 13.05 2.49
CA HIS A 86 -4.98 12.99 1.53
C HIS A 86 -5.36 11.55 1.23
N GLU A 87 -6.64 11.25 1.29
CA GLU A 87 -7.16 9.91 0.99
C GLU A 87 -7.34 9.70 -0.51
N SER A 88 -6.97 8.49 -0.98
CA SER A 88 -7.27 8.02 -2.34
C SER A 88 -7.81 6.59 -2.29
N ARG A 89 -8.98 6.37 -2.87
CA ARG A 89 -9.59 5.04 -2.96
C ARG A 89 -8.80 4.09 -3.86
N LEU A 90 -7.93 4.59 -4.72
CA LEU A 90 -7.02 3.75 -5.50
C LEU A 90 -5.90 3.13 -4.65
N LEU A 91 -5.65 3.65 -3.45
CA LEU A 91 -4.73 3.05 -2.49
C LEU A 91 -5.38 2.00 -1.57
N GLY A 92 -6.68 1.74 -1.77
CA GLY A 92 -7.51 0.76 -1.05
C GLY A 92 -8.95 1.23 -0.87
N ASP A 93 -9.89 0.30 -0.70
CA ASP A 93 -11.33 0.53 -0.56
C ASP A 93 -12.04 1.12 -1.81
N PRO A 94 -12.12 0.33 -2.90
CA PRO A 94 -11.69 -1.07 -3.01
C PRO A 94 -10.29 -1.25 -3.59
N GLY A 95 -9.61 -0.17 -4.01
CA GLY A 95 -8.32 -0.21 -4.71
C GLY A 95 -8.47 -0.35 -6.24
N PRO A 96 -7.35 -0.27 -6.98
CA PRO A 96 -7.35 -0.13 -8.42
C PRO A 96 -7.67 -1.42 -9.17
N PHE A 97 -7.58 -2.56 -8.48
CA PHE A 97 -7.78 -3.89 -9.07
C PHE A 97 -9.21 -4.43 -8.89
N VAL A 98 -10.08 -3.73 -8.16
CA VAL A 98 -11.46 -4.17 -7.90
C VAL A 98 -12.44 -3.31 -8.69
N VAL A 99 -13.13 -3.92 -9.67
CA VAL A 99 -14.15 -3.28 -10.49
C VAL A 99 -15.55 -3.51 -9.93
N ASP A 100 -15.81 -4.73 -9.43
CA ASP A 100 -17.06 -5.08 -8.77
C ASP A 100 -16.78 -5.72 -7.40
N SER A 101 -16.91 -4.89 -6.36
CA SER A 101 -16.66 -5.31 -4.98
C SER A 101 -17.60 -6.43 -4.50
N LYS A 102 -18.84 -6.50 -5.03
CA LYS A 102 -19.79 -7.54 -4.64
C LYS A 102 -19.37 -8.90 -5.20
N LEU A 103 -18.91 -8.94 -6.45
CA LEU A 103 -18.40 -10.17 -7.07
C LEU A 103 -17.12 -10.64 -6.36
N VAL A 104 -16.20 -9.74 -6.06
CA VAL A 104 -14.96 -10.08 -5.33
C VAL A 104 -15.28 -10.57 -3.93
N SER A 105 -16.13 -9.87 -3.17
CA SER A 105 -16.52 -10.29 -1.82
C SER A 105 -17.12 -11.69 -1.79
N ARG A 106 -17.98 -12.04 -2.76
CA ARG A 106 -18.56 -13.40 -2.86
C ARG A 106 -17.49 -14.48 -3.09
N GLN A 107 -16.44 -14.18 -3.83
CA GLN A 107 -15.34 -15.15 -4.07
C GLN A 107 -14.45 -15.31 -2.86
N LEU A 108 -14.36 -14.29 -2.00
CA LEU A 108 -13.61 -14.33 -0.75
C LEU A 108 -14.43 -14.90 0.41
N GLU A 109 -15.76 -15.00 0.26
CA GLU A 109 -16.65 -15.52 1.29
C GLU A 109 -16.31 -16.98 1.61
N GLY A 110 -16.10 -17.26 2.90
CA GLY A 110 -15.73 -18.60 3.37
C GLY A 110 -14.27 -18.98 3.22
N LEU A 111 -13.42 -18.14 2.61
CA LEU A 111 -11.99 -18.34 2.60
C LEU A 111 -11.38 -17.91 3.95
N ASP A 112 -10.35 -18.61 4.37
CA ASP A 112 -9.43 -18.14 5.42
C ASP A 112 -8.40 -17.15 4.85
N ASP A 113 -7.47 -16.71 5.69
CA ASP A 113 -6.43 -15.77 5.29
C ASP A 113 -5.54 -16.32 4.18
N ASP A 114 -5.19 -17.60 4.24
CA ASP A 114 -4.34 -18.25 3.22
C ASP A 114 -5.08 -18.39 1.89
N GLY A 115 -6.36 -18.77 1.92
CA GLY A 115 -7.21 -18.83 0.74
C GLY A 115 -7.37 -17.48 0.06
N ALA A 116 -7.57 -16.40 0.83
CA ALA A 116 -7.63 -15.06 0.29
C ALA A 116 -6.29 -14.59 -0.30
N MET A 117 -5.19 -14.91 0.38
CA MET A 117 -3.86 -14.59 -0.13
C MET A 117 -3.57 -15.34 -1.43
N ASN A 118 -3.97 -16.61 -1.55
CA ASN A 118 -3.86 -17.38 -2.79
C ASN A 118 -4.73 -16.80 -3.91
N PHE A 119 -5.97 -16.38 -3.61
CA PHE A 119 -6.83 -15.72 -4.58
C PHE A 119 -6.16 -14.51 -5.23
N PHE A 120 -5.53 -13.65 -4.43
CA PHE A 120 -4.82 -12.47 -4.95
C PHE A 120 -3.50 -12.84 -5.63
N ARG A 121 -2.78 -13.86 -5.17
CA ARG A 121 -1.57 -14.36 -5.82
C ARG A 121 -1.86 -14.85 -7.23
N GLU A 122 -2.86 -15.69 -7.39
CA GLU A 122 -3.30 -16.19 -8.71
C GLU A 122 -3.68 -15.04 -9.65
N HIS A 123 -4.35 -13.99 -9.13
CA HIS A 123 -4.66 -12.80 -9.91
C HIS A 123 -3.38 -12.07 -10.37
N ILE A 124 -2.41 -11.89 -9.48
CA ILE A 124 -1.10 -11.27 -9.80
C ILE A 124 -0.34 -12.10 -10.83
N GLU A 125 -0.46 -13.43 -10.78
CA GLU A 125 0.13 -14.38 -11.73
C GLU A 125 -0.63 -14.45 -13.07
N GLY A 126 -1.69 -13.66 -13.25
CA GLY A 126 -2.42 -13.52 -14.50
C GLY A 126 -3.73 -14.30 -14.59
N THR A 127 -4.16 -14.99 -13.53
CA THR A 127 -5.47 -15.63 -13.51
C THR A 127 -6.57 -14.59 -13.42
N ALA A 128 -7.44 -14.55 -14.44
CA ALA A 128 -8.59 -13.64 -14.44
C ALA A 128 -9.57 -14.00 -13.32
N LYS A 129 -9.96 -13.00 -12.53
CA LYS A 129 -10.92 -13.14 -11.43
C LYS A 129 -12.17 -12.29 -11.73
N PRO A 130 -13.39 -12.84 -11.66
CA PRO A 130 -14.61 -12.06 -11.84
C PRO A 130 -14.66 -10.85 -10.90
N GLY A 131 -14.96 -9.68 -11.43
CA GLY A 131 -15.03 -8.42 -10.68
C GLY A 131 -13.68 -7.76 -10.40
N MET A 132 -12.59 -8.32 -10.94
CA MET A 132 -11.27 -7.68 -10.87
C MET A 132 -10.85 -7.13 -12.23
N ALA A 133 -10.17 -5.99 -12.24
CA ALA A 133 -9.47 -5.45 -13.39
C ALA A 133 -8.26 -6.33 -13.74
N SER A 134 -7.78 -6.27 -14.97
CA SER A 134 -6.49 -6.88 -15.29
C SER A 134 -5.36 -6.23 -14.46
N LEU A 135 -4.27 -6.97 -14.24
CA LEU A 135 -3.09 -6.43 -13.55
C LEU A 135 -2.59 -5.16 -14.23
N GLY A 136 -2.59 -5.14 -15.57
CA GLY A 136 -2.16 -3.99 -16.36
C GLY A 136 -3.07 -2.78 -16.18
N ASP A 137 -4.39 -2.95 -16.29
CA ASP A 137 -5.34 -1.82 -16.19
C ASP A 137 -5.36 -1.24 -14.77
N GLY A 138 -5.40 -2.08 -13.74
CA GLY A 138 -5.36 -1.65 -12.35
C GLY A 138 -4.06 -0.90 -12.02
N SER A 139 -2.92 -1.43 -12.47
CA SER A 139 -1.62 -0.79 -12.27
C SER A 139 -1.50 0.54 -13.03
N ALA A 140 -1.98 0.59 -14.27
CA ALA A 140 -1.98 1.85 -15.06
C ALA A 140 -2.84 2.93 -14.38
N GLY A 141 -4.03 2.56 -13.87
CA GLY A 141 -4.89 3.47 -13.11
C GLY A 141 -4.20 4.02 -11.85
N LEU A 142 -3.57 3.13 -11.08
CA LEU A 142 -2.84 3.52 -9.86
C LEU A 142 -1.64 4.42 -10.18
N LEU A 143 -0.82 4.05 -11.17
CA LEU A 143 0.32 4.86 -11.59
C LEU A 143 -0.10 6.24 -12.08
N LYS A 144 -1.19 6.34 -12.84
CA LYS A 144 -1.75 7.63 -13.28
C LYS A 144 -2.13 8.51 -12.10
N GLU A 145 -2.76 7.97 -11.07
CA GLU A 145 -3.09 8.68 -9.82
C GLU A 145 -1.83 9.16 -9.11
N LEU A 146 -0.87 8.25 -8.89
CA LEU A 146 0.35 8.53 -8.14
C LEU A 146 1.25 9.53 -8.88
N VAL A 147 1.43 9.36 -10.20
CA VAL A 147 2.21 10.29 -11.03
C VAL A 147 1.49 11.63 -11.19
N GLY A 148 0.17 11.62 -11.41
CA GLY A 148 -0.65 12.83 -11.50
C GLY A 148 -0.70 13.64 -10.20
N SER A 149 -0.50 12.98 -9.07
CA SER A 149 -0.41 13.60 -7.74
C SER A 149 0.97 14.13 -7.40
N ARG A 150 1.97 13.89 -8.26
CA ARG A 150 3.36 14.22 -8.02
C ARG A 150 3.64 15.68 -8.36
N THR A 151 4.34 16.35 -7.45
CA THR A 151 5.13 17.56 -7.68
C THR A 151 6.61 17.18 -7.67
N GLU A 152 7.54 18.11 -7.78
CA GLU A 152 8.95 17.81 -7.51
C GLU A 152 9.14 17.34 -6.08
N GLY A 153 10.00 16.32 -5.87
CA GLY A 153 10.30 15.74 -4.58
C GLY A 153 9.71 14.34 -4.36
N LEU A 154 9.63 13.92 -3.11
CA LEU A 154 9.14 12.62 -2.69
C LEU A 154 7.62 12.66 -2.51
N LEU A 155 6.89 11.73 -3.12
CA LEU A 155 5.53 11.36 -2.76
C LEU A 155 5.56 10.17 -1.80
N LEU A 156 4.98 10.32 -0.62
CA LEU A 156 4.70 9.20 0.28
C LEU A 156 3.27 8.72 0.08
N ALA A 157 3.08 7.43 -0.17
CA ALA A 157 1.76 6.81 -0.29
C ALA A 157 1.65 5.59 0.65
N VAL A 158 0.60 5.52 1.47
CA VAL A 158 0.37 4.39 2.39
C VAL A 158 -0.78 3.54 1.89
N SER A 159 -0.54 2.24 1.72
CA SER A 159 -1.47 1.30 1.10
C SER A 159 -1.42 -0.09 1.77
N HIS A 160 -1.82 -1.12 1.05
CA HIS A 160 -1.95 -2.50 1.47
C HIS A 160 -0.99 -3.42 0.71
N ASP A 161 -0.65 -4.55 1.34
CA ASP A 161 0.23 -5.58 0.78
C ASP A 161 -0.17 -6.03 -0.64
N VAL A 162 -1.43 -6.37 -0.85
CA VAL A 162 -1.96 -6.83 -2.15
C VAL A 162 -1.75 -5.79 -3.24
N ILE A 163 -2.04 -4.51 -2.96
CA ILE A 163 -1.91 -3.43 -3.95
C ILE A 163 -0.44 -3.20 -4.29
N ILE A 164 0.44 -3.22 -3.28
CA ILE A 164 1.87 -3.06 -3.46
C ILE A 164 2.43 -4.23 -4.26
N ALA A 165 2.08 -5.48 -3.90
CA ALA A 165 2.55 -6.67 -4.59
C ALA A 165 2.07 -6.71 -6.06
N ALA A 166 0.82 -6.33 -6.32
CA ALA A 166 0.27 -6.27 -7.67
C ALA A 166 0.97 -5.21 -8.54
N LEU A 167 1.18 -4.00 -8.01
CA LEU A 167 1.91 -2.96 -8.73
C LEU A 167 3.38 -3.35 -8.94
N ALA A 168 4.03 -3.91 -7.94
CA ALA A 168 5.40 -4.40 -8.03
C ALA A 168 5.57 -5.45 -9.14
N ALA A 169 4.68 -6.45 -9.16
CA ALA A 169 4.67 -7.49 -10.20
C ALA A 169 4.51 -6.91 -11.61
N HIS A 170 3.59 -5.94 -11.79
CA HIS A 170 3.44 -5.23 -13.06
C HIS A 170 4.71 -4.49 -13.49
N LEU A 171 5.48 -3.98 -12.53
CA LEU A 171 6.73 -3.27 -12.75
C LEU A 171 7.96 -4.21 -12.83
N GLY A 172 7.75 -5.53 -12.84
CA GLY A 172 8.80 -6.53 -12.95
C GLY A 172 9.54 -6.85 -11.66
N ILE A 173 8.98 -6.44 -10.49
CA ILE A 173 9.48 -6.79 -9.16
C ILE A 173 8.63 -7.90 -8.58
N HIS A 174 9.25 -8.99 -8.22
CA HIS A 174 8.57 -10.12 -7.58
C HIS A 174 8.89 -10.18 -6.09
N TYR A 175 7.86 -10.44 -5.30
CA TYR A 175 7.96 -10.72 -3.88
C TYR A 175 7.85 -12.23 -3.66
N ASP A 176 8.85 -12.85 -3.03
CA ASP A 176 8.77 -14.25 -2.59
C ASP A 176 7.74 -14.39 -1.47
N GLU A 177 7.71 -13.42 -0.56
CA GLU A 177 6.70 -13.26 0.49
C GLU A 177 5.96 -11.93 0.28
N TRP A 178 4.74 -11.83 0.80
CA TRP A 178 4.01 -10.56 0.76
C TRP A 178 4.79 -9.43 1.43
N PRO A 179 4.69 -8.19 0.91
CA PRO A 179 5.36 -7.04 1.54
C PRO A 179 5.06 -6.98 3.04
N LYS A 180 6.08 -6.92 3.87
CA LYS A 180 5.93 -6.81 5.34
C LYS A 180 5.37 -5.43 5.73
N PRO A 181 4.74 -5.27 6.91
CA PRO A 181 4.36 -3.96 7.41
C PRO A 181 5.52 -2.96 7.35
N LEU A 182 5.25 -1.72 6.97
CA LEU A 182 6.24 -0.64 6.78
C LEU A 182 7.33 -0.94 5.74
N CYS A 183 7.10 -1.94 4.88
CA CYS A 183 7.88 -2.19 3.67
C CYS A 183 7.03 -1.88 2.43
N GLY A 184 7.66 -1.84 1.25
CA GLY A 184 6.95 -1.51 0.03
C GLY A 184 7.85 -1.42 -1.19
N ILE A 185 7.58 -0.45 -2.06
CA ILE A 185 8.40 -0.16 -3.25
C ILE A 185 8.76 1.32 -3.33
N VAL A 186 9.93 1.55 -3.90
CA VAL A 186 10.39 2.86 -4.34
C VAL A 186 10.35 2.93 -5.86
N ILE A 187 9.84 4.02 -6.40
CA ILE A 187 9.89 4.34 -7.83
C ILE A 187 10.61 5.68 -7.98
N GLN A 188 11.78 5.68 -8.60
CA GLN A 188 12.55 6.87 -8.95
C GLN A 188 12.34 7.23 -10.41
N PHE A 189 12.13 8.50 -10.70
CA PHE A 189 11.87 9.01 -12.05
C PHE A 189 13.05 9.80 -12.58
#